data_637f35e8e9bcd6e9c6e616f0384aa1bb
#
_entry.id   637f35e8e9bcd6e9c6e616f0384aa1bb
#
_cell.length_a   1.000
_cell.length_b   1.000
_cell.length_c   1.000
_cell.angle_alpha   90.00
_cell.angle_beta   90.00
_cell.angle_gamma   90.00
#
_symmetry.space_group_name_H-M   'P 1'
#
loop_
_entity.id
_entity.type
_entity.pdbx_description
1 polymer ?
#
loop_
_entity_poly.entity_id
_entity_poly.type
_entity_poly.pdbx_seq_one_letter_code
_entity_poly.pdbx_strand_id
1 'polypeptide(L)'
;LENHGRKERVVVEDYTLEHILPQNEDLSPEWQQELGPDWQRIQEEWLHTLGNLTLTGYNSEYSDFPFAYKRDQVTDKDGNPIGFASSPLKLNLGLGAVAQWDEAAIKARAERLATDAAKVWKVPALDNSVLDAYRATPAQTGQPYSMADHPHLETGAMKPVFEALRKAVQALNPNVTEEFLKLYVAYKAETNFVDVVPQAKRLLLVLNISIAELD
;
A
#
# COMPACT_ATOMS: atom_id res chain seq x y z
N LEU A 1 -4.78 -9.84 14.15
CA LEU A 1 -4.08 -9.37 15.33
C LEU A 1 -5.04 -8.96 16.45
N GLU A 2 -6.08 -8.14 16.15
CA GLU A 2 -7.02 -7.60 17.13
C GLU A 2 -7.71 -8.70 17.95
N ASN A 3 -8.20 -9.73 17.30
CA ASN A 3 -8.99 -10.80 17.91
C ASN A 3 -8.15 -12.00 18.40
N HIS A 4 -6.82 -11.98 18.22
CA HIS A 4 -5.97 -13.09 18.67
C HIS A 4 -5.88 -13.14 20.19
N GLY A 5 -6.21 -14.30 20.78
CA GLY A 5 -6.14 -14.55 22.22
C GLY A 5 -7.20 -13.83 23.06
N ARG A 6 -8.25 -13.26 22.45
CA ARG A 6 -9.38 -12.64 23.15
C ARG A 6 -10.62 -13.49 23.07
N LYS A 7 -11.40 -13.54 24.15
CA LYS A 7 -12.76 -14.14 24.16
C LYS A 7 -13.78 -13.19 23.58
N GLU A 8 -13.68 -11.90 23.88
CA GLU A 8 -14.48 -10.85 23.30
C GLU A 8 -13.85 -10.37 21.99
N ARG A 9 -14.66 -10.29 20.94
CA ARG A 9 -14.19 -9.93 19.60
C ARG A 9 -14.50 -8.48 19.29
N VAL A 10 -13.52 -7.80 18.71
CA VAL A 10 -13.69 -6.50 18.08
C VAL A 10 -14.17 -6.74 16.65
N VAL A 11 -15.29 -6.13 16.29
CA VAL A 11 -15.80 -6.09 14.91
C VAL A 11 -14.98 -5.04 14.19
N VAL A 12 -14.16 -5.45 13.22
CA VAL A 12 -13.20 -4.56 12.53
C VAL A 12 -13.69 -4.09 11.17
N GLU A 13 -14.82 -4.59 10.73
CA GLU A 13 -15.42 -4.30 9.42
C GLU A 13 -15.89 -2.84 9.30
N ASP A 14 -16.20 -2.21 10.42
CA ASP A 14 -16.63 -0.80 10.49
C ASP A 14 -15.44 0.17 10.60
N TYR A 15 -14.23 -0.33 10.71
CA TYR A 15 -13.03 0.49 10.80
C TYR A 15 -12.43 0.75 9.42
N THR A 16 -11.86 1.93 9.27
CA THR A 16 -11.13 2.34 8.07
C THR A 16 -9.64 2.45 8.34
N LEU A 17 -8.84 2.38 7.28
CA LEU A 17 -7.41 2.60 7.36
C LEU A 17 -7.11 4.07 7.65
N GLU A 18 -6.31 4.32 8.66
CA GLU A 18 -5.80 5.64 9.04
C GLU A 18 -4.29 5.71 8.86
N HIS A 19 -3.83 6.81 8.30
CA HIS A 19 -2.43 7.21 8.28
C HIS A 19 -2.16 8.15 9.46
N ILE A 20 -1.36 7.72 10.42
CA ILE A 20 -1.02 8.56 11.59
C ILE A 20 -0.31 9.82 11.13
N LEU A 21 0.80 9.68 10.40
CA LEU A 21 1.39 10.74 9.57
C LEU A 21 0.53 10.89 8.31
N PRO A 22 -0.04 12.08 8.04
CA PRO A 22 -1.03 12.25 6.97
C PRO A 22 -0.46 12.07 5.56
N GLN A 23 -1.37 11.78 4.62
CA GLN A 23 -1.04 11.62 3.20
C GLN A 23 -0.89 12.93 2.43
N ASN A 24 -1.30 14.06 3.03
CA ASN A 24 -1.18 15.36 2.41
C ASN A 24 0.31 15.65 2.08
N GLU A 25 0.62 15.90 0.82
CA GLU A 25 2.00 16.22 0.40
C GLU A 25 2.48 17.55 1.00
N ASP A 26 1.56 18.49 1.23
CA ASP A 26 1.82 19.75 1.92
C ASP A 26 1.55 19.58 3.44
N LEU A 27 2.46 18.93 4.14
CA LEU A 27 2.35 18.78 5.59
C LEU A 27 2.30 20.14 6.30
N SER A 28 1.48 20.22 7.37
CA SER A 28 1.41 21.42 8.19
C SER A 28 2.78 21.75 8.82
N PRO A 29 3.03 23.03 9.18
CA PRO A 29 4.26 23.43 9.84
C PRO A 29 4.56 22.63 11.11
N GLU A 30 3.52 22.24 11.84
CA GLU A 30 3.62 21.43 13.06
C GLU A 30 4.17 20.03 12.73
N TRP A 31 3.65 19.40 11.66
CA TRP A 31 4.18 18.11 11.20
C TRP A 31 5.61 18.21 10.69
N GLN A 32 5.93 19.26 9.92
CA GLN A 32 7.29 19.48 9.44
C GLN A 32 8.28 19.68 10.60
N GLN A 33 7.87 20.40 11.65
CA GLN A 33 8.66 20.58 12.85
C GLN A 33 8.85 19.27 13.62
N GLU A 34 7.80 18.46 13.74
CA GLU A 34 7.81 17.17 14.45
C GLU A 34 8.74 16.14 13.78
N LEU A 35 8.72 16.08 12.46
CA LEU A 35 9.56 15.18 11.66
C LEU A 35 10.98 15.70 11.47
N GLY A 36 11.18 17.04 11.59
CA GLY A 36 12.47 17.69 11.39
C GLY A 36 12.81 17.98 9.92
N PRO A 37 14.08 18.35 9.63
CA PRO A 37 14.47 18.85 8.31
C PRO A 37 14.32 17.84 7.18
N ASP A 38 14.31 16.54 7.47
CA ASP A 38 14.19 15.45 6.50
C ASP A 38 12.74 14.98 6.32
N TRP A 39 11.72 15.78 6.69
CA TRP A 39 10.32 15.40 6.75
C TRP A 39 9.79 14.81 5.43
N GLN A 40 10.23 15.33 4.27
CA GLN A 40 9.80 14.85 2.95
C GLN A 40 10.27 13.40 2.72
N ARG A 41 11.56 13.13 2.98
CA ARG A 41 12.10 11.76 2.90
C ARG A 41 11.39 10.82 3.87
N ILE A 42 11.14 11.26 5.10
CA ILE A 42 10.46 10.46 6.12
C ILE A 42 9.03 10.15 5.68
N GLN A 43 8.31 11.14 5.15
CA GLN A 43 6.97 10.91 4.63
C GLN A 43 6.99 9.93 3.45
N GLU A 44 7.83 10.14 2.45
CA GLU A 44 7.95 9.25 1.29
C GLU A 44 8.29 7.80 1.70
N GLU A 45 9.23 7.62 2.60
CA GLU A 45 9.70 6.29 3.02
C GLU A 45 8.69 5.57 3.92
N TRP A 46 8.03 6.29 4.85
CA TRP A 46 7.28 5.66 5.93
C TRP A 46 5.77 5.76 5.81
N LEU A 47 5.24 6.60 4.93
CA LEU A 47 3.81 6.91 4.82
C LEU A 47 2.93 5.66 4.76
N HIS A 48 3.26 4.72 3.89
CA HIS A 48 2.47 3.51 3.63
C HIS A 48 3.00 2.26 4.33
N THR A 49 3.82 2.43 5.36
CA THR A 49 4.37 1.31 6.11
C THR A 49 3.49 0.92 7.30
N LEU A 50 3.65 -0.33 7.77
CA LEU A 50 2.94 -0.84 8.94
C LEU A 50 3.18 0.06 10.19
N GLY A 51 4.34 0.71 10.26
CA GLY A 51 4.68 1.66 11.33
C GLY A 51 3.73 2.84 11.39
N ASN A 52 3.26 3.32 10.25
CA ASN A 52 2.39 4.50 10.16
C ASN A 52 0.90 4.17 10.00
N LEU A 53 0.56 2.94 9.62
CA LEU A 53 -0.83 2.55 9.35
C LEU A 53 -1.53 2.02 10.58
N THR A 54 -2.79 2.42 10.77
CA THR A 54 -3.66 1.86 11.81
C THR A 54 -5.11 1.77 11.34
N LEU A 55 -6.00 1.38 12.24
CA LEU A 55 -7.43 1.32 12.02
C LEU A 55 -8.14 2.30 12.97
N THR A 56 -9.16 2.99 12.44
CA THR A 56 -10.03 3.85 13.23
C THR A 56 -11.44 3.89 12.64
N GLY A 57 -12.44 4.16 13.46
CA GLY A 57 -13.79 4.53 13.02
C GLY A 57 -13.97 6.05 12.85
N TYR A 58 -12.92 6.85 13.07
CA TYR A 58 -12.97 8.30 13.21
C TYR A 58 -12.00 9.03 12.26
N ASN A 59 -11.86 8.51 11.06
CA ASN A 59 -10.88 9.00 10.07
C ASN A 59 -11.13 10.47 9.69
N SER A 60 -12.41 10.86 9.58
CA SER A 60 -12.82 12.24 9.31
C SER A 60 -12.45 13.22 10.41
N GLU A 61 -12.53 12.78 11.67
CA GLU A 61 -12.22 13.57 12.85
C GLU A 61 -10.72 13.70 13.07
N TYR A 62 -9.95 12.74 12.58
CA TYR A 62 -8.49 12.78 12.66
C TYR A 62 -7.89 13.67 11.57
N SER A 63 -8.41 13.60 10.34
CA SER A 63 -7.94 14.40 9.22
C SER A 63 -6.40 14.43 9.14
N ASP A 64 -5.81 15.57 8.81
CA ASP A 64 -4.37 15.84 8.80
C ASP A 64 -3.86 16.56 10.06
N PHE A 65 -4.65 16.54 11.14
CA PHE A 65 -4.27 17.17 12.40
C PHE A 65 -2.95 16.64 12.96
N PRO A 66 -2.20 17.47 13.73
CA PRO A 66 -0.97 17.07 14.39
C PRO A 66 -1.15 15.82 15.28
N PHE A 67 -0.08 15.04 15.45
CA PHE A 67 -0.14 13.78 16.20
C PHE A 67 -0.67 13.97 17.62
N ALA A 68 -0.24 14.99 18.35
CA ALA A 68 -0.70 15.26 19.69
C ALA A 68 -2.24 15.47 19.76
N TYR A 69 -2.82 16.10 18.74
CA TYR A 69 -4.27 16.25 18.63
C TYR A 69 -4.96 14.91 18.39
N LYS A 70 -4.52 14.15 17.40
CA LYS A 70 -5.03 12.80 17.10
C LYS A 70 -4.86 11.83 18.29
N ARG A 71 -3.80 12.02 19.09
CA ARG A 71 -3.51 11.17 20.23
C ARG A 71 -4.53 11.29 21.35
N ASP A 72 -4.84 12.50 21.81
CA ASP A 72 -5.59 12.69 23.05
C ASP A 72 -6.58 13.88 23.07
N GLN A 73 -6.66 14.70 22.03
CA GLN A 73 -7.51 15.89 22.02
C GLN A 73 -8.78 15.76 21.17
N VAL A 74 -8.81 14.79 20.25
CA VAL A 74 -9.98 14.56 19.41
C VAL A 74 -11.13 14.01 20.23
N THR A 75 -12.33 14.59 20.02
CA THR A 75 -13.58 14.14 20.62
C THR A 75 -14.64 13.90 19.57
N ASP A 76 -15.61 13.03 19.87
CA ASP A 76 -16.82 12.90 19.07
C ASP A 76 -17.77 14.09 19.29
N LYS A 77 -18.92 14.07 18.60
CA LYS A 77 -19.96 15.11 18.71
C LYS A 77 -20.57 15.26 20.11
N ASP A 78 -20.43 14.23 20.94
CA ASP A 78 -20.96 14.21 22.32
C ASP A 78 -19.87 14.58 23.35
N GLY A 79 -18.65 14.90 22.88
CA GLY A 79 -17.50 15.28 23.71
C GLY A 79 -16.72 14.09 24.29
N ASN A 80 -16.99 12.85 23.87
CA ASN A 80 -16.22 11.71 24.34
C ASN A 80 -14.84 11.66 23.65
N PRO A 81 -13.78 11.29 24.38
CA PRO A 81 -12.45 11.18 23.80
C PRO A 81 -12.36 9.99 22.85
N ILE A 82 -11.99 10.25 21.61
CA ILE A 82 -11.87 9.24 20.54
C ILE A 82 -10.46 9.15 19.96
N GLY A 83 -9.49 9.86 20.54
CA GLY A 83 -8.10 9.83 20.11
C GLY A 83 -7.44 8.47 20.30
N PHE A 84 -6.23 8.31 19.76
CA PHE A 84 -5.47 7.04 19.85
C PHE A 84 -5.25 6.56 21.28
N ALA A 85 -5.13 7.48 22.26
CA ALA A 85 -4.98 7.14 23.67
C ALA A 85 -6.21 6.43 24.25
N SER A 86 -7.39 6.68 23.69
CA SER A 86 -8.67 6.09 24.11
C SER A 86 -9.09 4.89 23.25
N SER A 87 -8.31 4.54 22.21
CA SER A 87 -8.65 3.48 21.28
C SER A 87 -8.60 2.10 21.94
N PRO A 88 -9.63 1.26 21.78
CA PRO A 88 -9.65 -0.10 22.30
C PRO A 88 -8.81 -1.09 21.47
N LEU A 89 -8.29 -0.66 20.32
CA LEU A 89 -7.59 -1.51 19.38
C LEU A 89 -6.18 -1.84 19.85
N LYS A 90 -5.77 -3.11 19.71
CA LYS A 90 -4.39 -3.54 19.96
C LYS A 90 -3.38 -2.86 19.04
N LEU A 91 -3.78 -2.55 17.80
CA LEU A 91 -2.95 -1.79 16.86
C LEU A 91 -2.57 -0.42 17.41
N ASN A 92 -3.46 0.20 18.19
CA ASN A 92 -3.26 1.53 18.79
C ASN A 92 -2.64 1.47 20.19
N LEU A 93 -2.40 0.25 20.72
CA LEU A 93 -1.78 0.10 22.03
C LEU A 93 -0.41 0.80 22.08
N GLY A 94 -0.26 1.66 23.08
CA GLY A 94 0.97 2.41 23.33
C GLY A 94 1.04 3.76 22.59
N LEU A 95 0.18 4.06 21.62
CA LEU A 95 0.18 5.36 20.95
C LEU A 95 -0.07 6.52 21.90
N GLY A 96 -0.91 6.32 22.94
CA GLY A 96 -1.16 7.33 23.96
C GLY A 96 0.06 7.75 24.79
N ALA A 97 1.09 6.92 24.84
CA ALA A 97 2.35 7.20 25.55
C ALA A 97 3.44 7.81 24.66
N VAL A 98 3.23 7.87 23.35
CA VAL A 98 4.20 8.45 22.41
C VAL A 98 4.11 9.97 22.48
N ALA A 99 5.22 10.63 22.75
CA ALA A 99 5.26 12.09 22.87
C ALA A 99 5.22 12.79 21.52
N GLN A 100 5.97 12.27 20.56
CA GLN A 100 6.14 12.81 19.19
C GLN A 100 6.06 11.69 18.17
N TRP A 101 5.53 12.00 16.98
CA TRP A 101 5.42 11.04 15.88
C TRP A 101 6.51 11.28 14.84
N ASP A 102 7.73 11.03 15.24
CA ASP A 102 8.93 11.13 14.41
C ASP A 102 9.32 9.80 13.76
N GLU A 103 10.37 9.80 12.97
CA GLU A 103 10.89 8.60 12.31
C GLU A 103 11.20 7.47 13.30
N ALA A 104 11.73 7.81 14.47
CA ALA A 104 12.08 6.82 15.49
C ALA A 104 10.82 6.16 16.07
N ALA A 105 9.76 6.92 16.33
CA ALA A 105 8.47 6.40 16.80
C ALA A 105 7.82 5.49 15.76
N ILE A 106 7.85 5.86 14.48
CA ILE A 106 7.32 5.04 13.37
C ILE A 106 8.08 3.71 13.29
N LYS A 107 9.41 3.74 13.31
CA LYS A 107 10.27 2.54 13.30
C LYS A 107 10.00 1.63 14.49
N ALA A 108 10.01 2.17 15.69
CA ALA A 108 9.76 1.41 16.92
C ALA A 108 8.38 0.72 16.89
N ARG A 109 7.36 1.43 16.38
CA ARG A 109 6.03 0.82 16.19
C ARG A 109 6.03 -0.27 15.14
N ALA A 110 6.71 -0.07 14.01
CA ALA A 110 6.83 -1.09 12.96
C ALA A 110 7.47 -2.38 13.50
N GLU A 111 8.56 -2.27 14.23
CA GLU A 111 9.25 -3.42 14.86
C GLU A 111 8.37 -4.15 15.86
N ARG A 112 7.65 -3.42 16.72
CA ARG A 112 6.69 -4.00 17.65
C ARG A 112 5.60 -4.78 16.94
N LEU A 113 4.96 -4.17 15.93
CA LEU A 113 3.89 -4.80 15.18
C LEU A 113 4.38 -6.00 14.37
N ALA A 114 5.57 -5.94 13.77
CA ALA A 114 6.20 -7.07 13.08
C ALA A 114 6.46 -8.23 14.04
N THR A 115 6.97 -7.93 15.25
CA THR A 115 7.18 -8.93 16.29
C THR A 115 5.88 -9.59 16.71
N ASP A 116 4.82 -8.82 16.90
CA ASP A 116 3.51 -9.35 17.27
C ASP A 116 2.87 -10.15 16.12
N ALA A 117 3.05 -9.70 14.88
CA ALA A 117 2.61 -10.43 13.70
C ALA A 117 3.29 -11.81 13.60
N ALA A 118 4.60 -11.88 13.82
CA ALA A 118 5.35 -13.14 13.79
C ALA A 118 4.91 -14.15 14.89
N LYS A 119 4.36 -13.67 16.01
CA LYS A 119 3.77 -14.55 17.04
C LYS A 119 2.41 -15.12 16.60
N VAL A 120 1.63 -14.34 15.86
CA VAL A 120 0.27 -14.72 15.42
C VAL A 120 0.33 -15.56 14.14
N TRP A 121 1.12 -15.13 13.17
CA TRP A 121 1.32 -15.82 11.89
C TRP A 121 2.68 -16.49 11.87
N LYS A 122 2.73 -17.71 12.41
CA LYS A 122 3.95 -18.51 12.37
C LYS A 122 4.29 -18.86 10.92
N VAL A 123 5.56 -18.80 10.59
CA VAL A 123 6.06 -19.35 9.32
C VAL A 123 5.68 -20.83 9.26
N PRO A 124 4.95 -21.29 8.23
CA PRO A 124 4.64 -22.71 8.10
C PRO A 124 5.95 -23.52 7.96
N ALA A 125 6.07 -24.60 8.72
CA ALA A 125 7.15 -25.55 8.55
C ALA A 125 6.86 -26.37 7.28
N LEU A 126 7.26 -25.84 6.13
CA LEU A 126 7.12 -26.53 4.84
C LEU A 126 8.40 -27.30 4.55
N ASP A 127 8.25 -28.48 3.92
CA ASP A 127 9.36 -29.25 3.41
C ASP A 127 10.11 -28.43 2.34
N ASN A 128 11.42 -28.58 2.27
CA ASN A 128 12.25 -27.86 1.30
C ASN A 128 11.79 -28.10 -0.15
N SER A 129 11.32 -29.28 -0.47
CA SER A 129 10.77 -29.60 -1.80
C SER A 129 9.54 -28.77 -2.15
N VAL A 130 8.69 -28.46 -1.15
CA VAL A 130 7.53 -27.58 -1.31
C VAL A 130 7.97 -26.13 -1.42
N LEU A 131 8.93 -25.70 -0.56
CA LEU A 131 9.51 -24.36 -0.63
C LEU A 131 10.19 -24.11 -1.98
N ASP A 132 10.92 -25.09 -2.52
CA ASP A 132 11.59 -24.96 -3.80
C ASP A 132 10.60 -24.88 -4.98
N ALA A 133 9.43 -25.52 -4.87
CA ALA A 133 8.35 -25.40 -5.86
C ALA A 133 7.69 -23.98 -5.85
N TYR A 134 7.70 -23.31 -4.69
CA TYR A 134 7.16 -21.94 -4.51
C TYR A 134 8.23 -20.85 -4.46
N ARG A 135 9.49 -21.20 -4.24
CA ARG A 135 10.57 -20.26 -4.55
C ARG A 135 10.42 -19.95 -6.02
N ALA A 136 9.98 -18.73 -6.30
CA ALA A 136 10.06 -18.20 -7.65
C ALA A 136 11.47 -18.60 -8.13
N THR A 137 11.55 -19.41 -9.20
CA THR A 137 12.80 -19.54 -9.94
C THR A 137 13.34 -18.13 -10.02
N PRO A 138 14.56 -17.81 -9.51
CA PRO A 138 15.05 -16.45 -9.52
C PRO A 138 14.73 -15.97 -10.91
N ALA A 139 13.90 -14.90 -11.02
CA ALA A 139 13.55 -14.36 -12.32
C ALA A 139 14.88 -14.30 -13.03
N GLN A 140 15.04 -15.10 -14.08
CA GLN A 140 16.34 -15.26 -14.71
C GLN A 140 16.81 -13.84 -14.96
N THR A 141 17.68 -13.37 -14.08
CA THR A 141 18.21 -12.03 -14.13
C THR A 141 18.97 -11.98 -15.44
N GLY A 142 18.29 -11.52 -16.48
CA GLY A 142 18.92 -11.37 -17.78
C GLY A 142 18.12 -11.66 -19.03
N GLN A 143 16.95 -12.30 -18.96
CA GLN A 143 16.08 -12.31 -20.16
C GLN A 143 14.78 -11.60 -19.85
N PRO A 144 14.53 -10.46 -20.48
CA PRO A 144 13.24 -9.79 -20.38
C PRO A 144 12.14 -10.74 -20.89
N TYR A 145 10.99 -10.75 -20.19
CA TYR A 145 9.82 -11.41 -20.73
C TYR A 145 9.49 -10.85 -22.11
N SER A 146 8.90 -11.68 -22.96
CA SER A 146 8.57 -11.34 -24.33
C SER A 146 7.12 -11.72 -24.63
N MET A 147 6.66 -11.40 -25.82
CA MET A 147 5.33 -11.81 -26.27
C MET A 147 5.15 -13.33 -26.23
N ALA A 148 6.23 -14.11 -26.44
CA ALA A 148 6.22 -15.57 -26.41
C ALA A 148 5.89 -16.15 -25.01
N ASP A 149 6.12 -15.36 -23.95
CA ASP A 149 5.79 -15.76 -22.58
C ASP A 149 4.31 -15.51 -22.24
N HIS A 150 3.56 -14.90 -23.16
CA HIS A 150 2.13 -14.61 -23.04
C HIS A 150 1.30 -15.38 -24.07
N PRO A 151 0.90 -16.64 -23.83
CA PRO A 151 0.22 -17.48 -24.82
C PRO A 151 -1.04 -16.86 -25.42
N HIS A 152 -1.77 -16.06 -24.64
CA HIS A 152 -2.97 -15.37 -25.09
C HIS A 152 -2.68 -14.22 -26.08
N LEU A 153 -1.46 -13.68 -26.07
CA LEU A 153 -1.01 -12.64 -26.99
C LEU A 153 -0.28 -13.22 -28.21
N GLU A 154 0.43 -14.35 -28.04
CA GLU A 154 1.22 -14.94 -29.10
C GLU A 154 0.38 -15.69 -30.13
N THR A 155 -0.53 -16.57 -29.66
CA THR A 155 -1.30 -17.47 -30.54
C THR A 155 -2.82 -17.39 -30.33
N GLY A 156 -3.29 -16.63 -29.33
CA GLY A 156 -4.70 -16.56 -28.97
C GLY A 156 -5.52 -15.59 -29.80
N ALA A 157 -6.85 -15.64 -29.61
CA ALA A 157 -7.79 -14.74 -30.27
C ALA A 157 -7.54 -13.26 -29.91
N MET A 158 -6.80 -13.00 -28.83
CA MET A 158 -6.48 -11.64 -28.39
C MET A 158 -5.26 -11.04 -29.10
N LYS A 159 -4.50 -11.81 -29.85
CA LYS A 159 -3.34 -11.30 -30.61
C LYS A 159 -3.65 -10.09 -31.46
N PRO A 160 -4.61 -10.15 -32.42
CA PRO A 160 -4.90 -8.99 -33.27
C PRO A 160 -5.42 -7.77 -32.49
N VAL A 161 -6.15 -8.00 -31.40
CA VAL A 161 -6.65 -6.93 -30.52
C VAL A 161 -5.48 -6.28 -29.77
N PHE A 162 -4.55 -7.09 -29.25
CA PHE A 162 -3.36 -6.59 -28.58
C PHE A 162 -2.43 -5.83 -29.54
N GLU A 163 -2.20 -6.33 -30.75
CA GLU A 163 -1.36 -5.67 -31.73
C GLU A 163 -1.94 -4.30 -32.17
N ALA A 164 -3.27 -4.21 -32.29
CA ALA A 164 -3.94 -2.94 -32.57
C ALA A 164 -3.79 -1.97 -31.40
N LEU A 165 -4.02 -2.42 -30.17
CA LEU A 165 -3.82 -1.64 -28.95
C LEU A 165 -2.35 -1.18 -28.82
N ARG A 166 -1.41 -2.09 -28.96
CA ARG A 166 0.03 -1.83 -28.94
C ARG A 166 0.42 -0.70 -29.87
N LYS A 167 -0.01 -0.80 -31.12
CA LYS A 167 0.24 0.23 -32.14
C LYS A 167 -0.36 1.60 -31.75
N ALA A 168 -1.59 1.61 -31.22
CA ALA A 168 -2.25 2.82 -30.78
C ALA A 168 -1.53 3.48 -29.60
N VAL A 169 -1.15 2.69 -28.57
CA VAL A 169 -0.46 3.18 -27.40
C VAL A 169 0.93 3.71 -27.72
N GLN A 170 1.69 3.00 -28.55
CA GLN A 170 3.03 3.45 -28.98
C GLN A 170 2.98 4.71 -29.87
N ALA A 171 1.85 4.96 -30.54
CA ALA A 171 1.66 6.17 -31.34
C ALA A 171 1.33 7.44 -30.50
N LEU A 172 1.00 7.28 -29.21
CA LEU A 172 0.65 8.41 -28.34
C LEU A 172 1.84 9.34 -28.11
N ASN A 173 3.03 8.76 -27.90
CA ASN A 173 4.24 9.55 -27.66
C ASN A 173 5.48 8.71 -28.06
N PRO A 174 6.48 9.27 -28.72
CA PRO A 174 7.71 8.56 -29.10
C PRO A 174 8.53 8.03 -27.92
N ASN A 175 8.31 8.56 -26.71
CA ASN A 175 9.00 8.11 -25.50
C ASN A 175 8.26 6.95 -24.80
N VAL A 176 7.15 6.46 -25.33
CA VAL A 176 6.46 5.30 -24.77
C VAL A 176 7.32 4.05 -24.94
N THR A 177 7.64 3.42 -23.85
CA THR A 177 8.35 2.14 -23.77
C THR A 177 7.38 1.02 -23.39
N GLU A 178 7.63 -0.17 -23.93
CA GLU A 178 6.88 -1.39 -23.65
C GLU A 178 7.75 -2.35 -22.86
N GLU A 179 7.22 -2.88 -21.78
CA GLU A 179 7.89 -3.87 -20.95
C GLU A 179 6.97 -5.08 -20.73
N PHE A 180 7.44 -6.26 -21.18
CA PHE A 180 6.75 -7.51 -20.87
C PHE A 180 7.15 -7.98 -19.48
N LEU A 181 6.16 -8.20 -18.63
CA LEU A 181 6.30 -8.71 -17.27
C LEU A 181 5.60 -10.08 -17.18
N LYS A 182 5.84 -10.83 -16.15
CA LYS A 182 5.33 -12.21 -16.01
C LYS A 182 3.82 -12.36 -16.26
N LEU A 183 3.01 -11.39 -15.83
CA LEU A 183 1.55 -11.48 -15.86
C LEU A 183 0.88 -10.44 -16.77
N TYR A 184 1.59 -9.39 -17.16
CA TYR A 184 1.04 -8.26 -17.89
C TYR A 184 2.11 -7.57 -18.75
N VAL A 185 1.67 -6.70 -19.63
CA VAL A 185 2.52 -5.81 -20.41
C VAL A 185 2.32 -4.39 -19.91
N ALA A 186 3.40 -3.74 -19.48
CA ALA A 186 3.39 -2.37 -18.99
C ALA A 186 3.79 -1.39 -20.11
N TYR A 187 3.09 -0.27 -20.22
CA TYR A 187 3.47 0.86 -21.05
C TYR A 187 3.82 2.05 -20.17
N LYS A 188 5.01 2.58 -20.40
CA LYS A 188 5.63 3.63 -19.59
C LYS A 188 6.05 4.79 -20.49
N ALA A 189 5.87 6.01 -19.95
CA ALA A 189 6.51 7.23 -20.47
C ALA A 189 7.47 7.75 -19.39
N GLU A 190 7.14 8.82 -18.69
CA GLU A 190 7.85 9.21 -17.47
C GLU A 190 7.48 8.30 -16.30
N THR A 191 6.23 7.85 -16.26
CA THR A 191 5.70 6.89 -15.31
C THR A 191 4.95 5.76 -16.03
N ASN A 192 4.60 4.70 -15.33
CA ASN A 192 3.72 3.66 -15.83
C ASN A 192 2.28 4.20 -15.93
N PHE A 193 1.68 4.22 -17.13
CA PHE A 193 0.36 4.79 -17.35
C PHE A 193 -0.70 3.76 -17.78
N VAL A 194 -0.30 2.61 -18.33
CA VAL A 194 -1.24 1.52 -18.61
C VAL A 194 -0.58 0.15 -18.47
N ASP A 195 -1.27 -0.78 -17.82
CA ASP A 195 -0.95 -2.19 -17.79
C ASP A 195 -2.00 -2.98 -18.55
N VAL A 196 -1.54 -3.92 -19.38
CA VAL A 196 -2.39 -4.81 -20.15
C VAL A 196 -2.25 -6.22 -19.62
N VAL A 197 -3.29 -6.73 -18.97
CA VAL A 197 -3.34 -8.11 -18.45
C VAL A 197 -4.04 -8.99 -19.49
N PRO A 198 -3.31 -9.88 -20.19
CA PRO A 198 -3.89 -10.74 -21.19
C PRO A 198 -4.69 -11.88 -20.58
N GLN A 199 -5.91 -12.07 -21.05
CA GLN A 199 -6.79 -13.17 -20.69
C GLN A 199 -7.28 -13.88 -21.96
N ALA A 200 -7.77 -15.09 -21.84
CA ALA A 200 -8.13 -15.94 -23.00
C ALA A 200 -9.16 -15.30 -23.96
N LYS A 201 -10.05 -14.45 -23.44
CA LYS A 201 -11.16 -13.87 -24.21
C LYS A 201 -11.25 -12.34 -24.12
N ARG A 202 -10.33 -11.68 -23.41
CA ARG A 202 -10.30 -10.22 -23.27
C ARG A 202 -8.91 -9.74 -22.87
N LEU A 203 -8.65 -8.46 -23.09
CA LEU A 203 -7.56 -7.72 -22.49
C LEU A 203 -8.13 -6.87 -21.35
N LEU A 204 -7.60 -7.02 -20.14
CA LEU A 204 -7.92 -6.13 -19.03
C LEU A 204 -6.90 -4.98 -19.04
N LEU A 205 -7.37 -3.75 -19.13
CA LEU A 205 -6.55 -2.56 -19.05
C LEU A 205 -6.66 -1.97 -17.64
N VAL A 206 -5.52 -1.74 -17.03
CA VAL A 206 -5.41 -1.00 -15.78
C VAL A 206 -4.74 0.33 -16.10
N LEU A 207 -5.49 1.43 -15.93
CA LEU A 207 -5.01 2.78 -16.22
C LEU A 207 -4.57 3.44 -14.92
N ASN A 208 -3.38 4.00 -14.91
CA ASN A 208 -2.85 4.77 -13.79
C ASN A 208 -3.12 6.26 -14.02
N ILE A 209 -4.40 6.63 -13.98
CA ILE A 209 -4.89 7.99 -14.15
C ILE A 209 -5.93 8.29 -13.09
N SER A 210 -6.07 9.55 -12.71
CA SER A 210 -7.13 10.00 -11.81
C SER A 210 -8.50 9.88 -12.49
N ILE A 211 -9.54 9.48 -11.74
CA ILE A 211 -10.93 9.45 -12.25
C ILE A 211 -11.38 10.83 -12.74
N ALA A 212 -10.84 11.91 -12.15
CA ALA A 212 -11.12 13.28 -12.56
C ALA A 212 -10.54 13.66 -13.95
N GLU A 213 -9.64 12.83 -14.50
CA GLU A 213 -9.05 13.01 -15.84
C GLU A 213 -9.74 12.15 -16.91
N LEU A 214 -10.78 11.40 -16.52
CA LEU A 214 -11.63 10.63 -17.42
C LEU A 214 -12.87 11.48 -17.76
N ASP A 215 -12.75 12.39 -18.74
CA ASP A 215 -13.88 13.07 -19.39
C ASP A 215 -14.37 12.30 -20.61
#